data_69e80831ed1fd4d78b4a1fc9fb8cf6dd
#
_entry.id   69e80831ed1fd4d78b4a1fc9fb8cf6dd
#
_cell.length_a   1.000
_cell.length_b   1.000
_cell.length_c   1.000
_cell.angle_alpha   90.00
_cell.angle_beta   90.00
_cell.angle_gamma   90.00
#
_symmetry.space_group_name_H-M   'P 1'
#
loop_
_entity.id
_entity.type
_entity.pdbx_description
1 polymer ?
#
loop_
_entity_poly.entity_id
_entity_poly.type
_entity_poly.pdbx_seq_one_letter_code
_entity_poly.pdbx_strand_id
1 'polypeptide(L)'
;MHKTITKTALVLALVSCKAWAYETKMPALLDLVAGIESSHNPQAIGDSGLAHGEFQFHRDAWQQVSDLRAKQGRVAYPYSDAHNAVVARGYAEDYLTIIAKSLTAKMGRKPKAWEIYAAFNRGVGGFKALGYRFDNLPSHTKRSCTKIATALGETL
;
A
#
# COMPACT_ATOMS: atom_id res chain seq x y z
N MET A 1 34.09 -36.30 -4.37
CA MET A 1 33.11 -35.77 -3.41
C MET A 1 32.22 -34.76 -4.12
N HIS A 2 31.02 -35.17 -4.54
CA HIS A 2 30.05 -34.30 -5.19
C HIS A 2 29.21 -33.57 -4.12
N LYS A 3 29.32 -32.24 -4.05
CA LYS A 3 28.47 -31.42 -3.17
C LYS A 3 27.11 -31.29 -3.83
N THR A 4 26.15 -32.03 -3.31
CA THR A 4 24.74 -31.86 -3.65
C THR A 4 24.27 -30.53 -3.06
N ILE A 5 24.14 -29.50 -3.91
CA ILE A 5 23.49 -28.25 -3.51
C ILE A 5 22.00 -28.56 -3.46
N THR A 6 21.47 -28.64 -2.24
CA THR A 6 20.07 -29.00 -2.01
C THR A 6 19.15 -27.93 -2.61
N LYS A 7 18.09 -28.39 -3.32
CA LYS A 7 17.05 -27.54 -3.95
C LYS A 7 16.43 -26.53 -2.96
N THR A 8 16.52 -26.77 -1.66
CA THR A 8 16.02 -25.91 -0.57
C THR A 8 16.76 -24.57 -0.49
N ALA A 9 18.07 -24.53 -0.75
CA ALA A 9 18.84 -23.27 -0.71
C ALA A 9 18.49 -22.35 -1.88
N LEU A 10 18.16 -22.91 -3.03
CA LEU A 10 17.78 -22.14 -4.22
C LEU A 10 16.39 -21.51 -4.07
N VAL A 11 15.44 -22.21 -3.43
CA VAL A 11 14.09 -21.69 -3.17
C VAL A 11 14.13 -20.55 -2.17
N LEU A 12 14.91 -20.64 -1.10
CA LEU A 12 15.06 -19.58 -0.10
C LEU A 12 15.71 -18.32 -0.71
N ALA A 13 16.71 -18.46 -1.59
CA ALA A 13 17.36 -17.34 -2.26
C ALA A 13 16.41 -16.61 -3.22
N LEU A 14 15.52 -17.33 -3.93
CA LEU A 14 14.53 -16.75 -4.83
C LEU A 14 13.40 -16.01 -4.08
N VAL A 15 13.01 -16.50 -2.91
CA VAL A 15 11.99 -15.85 -2.06
C VAL A 15 12.54 -14.56 -1.47
N SER A 16 13.80 -14.55 -1.00
CA SER A 16 14.44 -13.34 -0.45
C SER A 16 14.65 -12.26 -1.50
N CYS A 17 15.03 -12.62 -2.73
CA CYS A 17 15.20 -11.66 -3.83
C CYS A 17 13.88 -11.01 -4.26
N LYS A 18 12.76 -11.76 -4.24
CA LYS A 18 11.42 -11.22 -4.55
C LYS A 18 10.86 -10.31 -3.44
N ALA A 19 11.16 -10.60 -2.17
CA ALA A 19 10.80 -9.74 -1.05
C ALA A 19 11.53 -8.39 -1.15
N TRP A 20 12.81 -8.40 -1.43
CA TRP A 20 13.65 -7.20 -1.52
C TRP A 20 13.23 -6.24 -2.65
N ALA A 21 12.79 -6.76 -3.78
CA ALA A 21 12.28 -5.93 -4.89
C ALA A 21 10.96 -5.18 -4.56
N TYR A 22 10.20 -5.61 -3.54
CA TYR A 22 9.02 -4.90 -3.05
C TYR A 22 9.40 -3.83 -2.02
N GLU A 23 10.30 -4.13 -1.11
CA GLU A 23 10.79 -3.19 -0.11
C GLU A 23 11.46 -1.96 -0.77
N THR A 24 12.17 -2.15 -1.90
CA THR A 24 12.82 -1.04 -2.62
C THR A 24 11.83 -0.07 -3.29
N LYS A 25 10.60 -0.48 -3.61
CA LYS A 25 9.58 0.39 -4.23
C LYS A 25 8.67 1.09 -3.22
N MET A 26 8.62 0.64 -1.97
CA MET A 26 7.70 1.18 -0.97
C MET A 26 7.92 2.67 -0.67
N PRO A 27 9.15 3.17 -0.48
CA PRO A 27 9.36 4.61 -0.27
C PRO A 27 8.84 5.47 -1.42
N ALA A 28 9.10 5.04 -2.67
CA ALA A 28 8.62 5.75 -3.85
C ALA A 28 7.09 5.69 -3.99
N LEU A 29 6.48 4.56 -3.66
CA LEU A 29 5.02 4.44 -3.65
C LEU A 29 4.39 5.34 -2.60
N LEU A 30 4.97 5.43 -1.39
CA LEU A 30 4.51 6.35 -0.34
C LEU A 30 4.56 7.80 -0.81
N ASP A 31 5.65 8.23 -1.44
CA ASP A 31 5.78 9.60 -1.97
C ASP A 31 4.73 9.90 -3.05
N LEU A 32 4.49 8.94 -3.95
CA LEU A 32 3.45 9.09 -4.97
C LEU A 32 2.06 9.16 -4.37
N VAL A 33 1.73 8.32 -3.38
CA VAL A 33 0.43 8.34 -2.69
C VAL A 33 0.24 9.68 -1.98
N ALA A 34 1.20 10.13 -1.19
CA ALA A 34 1.14 11.43 -0.49
C ALA A 34 0.93 12.60 -1.47
N GLY A 35 1.66 12.60 -2.59
CA GLY A 35 1.49 13.60 -3.63
C GLY A 35 0.12 13.59 -4.32
N ILE A 36 -0.45 12.40 -4.52
CA ILE A 36 -1.78 12.21 -5.14
C ILE A 36 -2.91 12.62 -4.18
N GLU A 37 -2.82 12.20 -2.92
CA GLU A 37 -3.91 12.38 -1.93
C GLU A 37 -4.01 13.81 -1.42
N SER A 38 -2.90 14.50 -1.22
CA SER A 38 -2.91 15.82 -0.59
C SER A 38 -1.88 16.83 -1.12
N SER A 39 -1.12 16.48 -2.15
CA SER A 39 0.06 17.26 -2.59
C SER A 39 1.08 17.45 -1.44
N HIS A 40 1.31 16.40 -0.66
CA HIS A 40 2.20 16.38 0.52
C HIS A 40 1.78 17.35 1.64
N ASN A 41 0.50 17.62 1.79
CA ASN A 41 0.00 18.50 2.86
C ASN A 41 -0.42 17.69 4.11
N PRO A 42 0.35 17.71 5.22
CA PRO A 42 0.00 16.96 6.42
C PRO A 42 -1.23 17.54 7.14
N GLN A 43 -1.64 18.78 6.83
CA GLN A 43 -2.82 19.42 7.43
C GLN A 43 -4.07 19.29 6.54
N ALA A 44 -4.00 18.52 5.45
CA ALA A 44 -5.13 18.36 4.56
C ALA A 44 -6.31 17.70 5.26
N ILE A 45 -7.50 18.21 4.96
CA ILE A 45 -8.79 17.62 5.34
C ILE A 45 -9.61 17.50 4.06
N GLY A 46 -10.00 16.28 3.72
CA GLY A 46 -10.77 15.96 2.52
C GLY A 46 -12.05 15.19 2.85
N ASP A 47 -12.75 14.77 1.81
CA ASP A 47 -13.97 13.96 1.90
C ASP A 47 -14.97 14.50 2.94
N SER A 48 -15.29 15.80 2.83
CA SER A 48 -16.20 16.50 3.76
C SER A 48 -15.83 16.37 5.25
N GLY A 49 -14.53 16.29 5.55
CA GLY A 49 -14.02 16.19 6.91
C GLY A 49 -13.75 14.76 7.41
N LEU A 50 -13.84 13.77 6.53
CA LEU A 50 -13.64 12.36 6.90
C LEU A 50 -12.23 11.84 6.62
N ALA A 51 -11.49 12.48 5.69
CA ALA A 51 -10.14 12.11 5.30
C ALA A 51 -9.11 13.10 5.86
N HIS A 52 -8.09 12.60 6.55
CA HIS A 52 -7.15 13.43 7.30
C HIS A 52 -5.70 13.21 6.91
N GLY A 53 -4.94 14.30 6.91
CA GLY A 53 -3.49 14.33 6.80
C GLY A 53 -2.95 14.07 5.38
N GLU A 54 -1.64 13.89 5.30
CA GLU A 54 -0.91 13.76 4.04
C GLU A 54 -1.41 12.60 3.17
N PHE A 55 -1.85 11.50 3.80
CA PHE A 55 -2.33 10.28 3.13
C PHE A 55 -3.84 10.16 3.09
N GLN A 56 -4.59 11.19 3.49
CA GLN A 56 -6.06 11.21 3.51
C GLN A 56 -6.67 9.97 4.17
N PHE A 57 -6.17 9.61 5.35
CA PHE A 57 -6.69 8.49 6.10
C PHE A 57 -8.13 8.73 6.56
N HIS A 58 -8.97 7.73 6.34
CA HIS A 58 -10.23 7.58 7.05
C HIS A 58 -10.01 6.87 8.39
N ARG A 59 -10.88 7.14 9.37
CA ARG A 59 -10.77 6.59 10.74
C ARG A 59 -10.67 5.07 10.77
N ASP A 60 -11.46 4.37 9.95
CA ASP A 60 -11.48 2.90 9.93
C ASP A 60 -10.15 2.31 9.43
N ALA A 61 -9.55 2.90 8.40
CA ALA A 61 -8.24 2.50 7.91
C ALA A 61 -7.15 2.72 8.96
N TRP A 62 -7.20 3.87 9.64
CA TRP A 62 -6.29 4.17 10.75
C TRP A 62 -6.43 3.18 11.90
N GLN A 63 -7.67 2.85 12.29
CA GLN A 63 -7.94 1.88 13.35
C GLN A 63 -7.43 0.49 12.99
N GLN A 64 -7.60 0.07 11.73
CA GLN A 64 -7.08 -1.23 11.26
C GLN A 64 -5.54 -1.32 11.42
N VAL A 65 -4.81 -0.25 11.14
CA VAL A 65 -3.36 -0.20 11.35
C VAL A 65 -3.03 -0.18 12.84
N SER A 66 -3.78 0.58 13.64
CA SER A 66 -3.60 0.64 15.10
C SER A 66 -3.77 -0.74 15.74
N ASP A 67 -4.78 -1.49 15.33
CA ASP A 67 -5.03 -2.86 15.81
C ASP A 67 -3.90 -3.82 15.43
N LEU A 68 -3.37 -3.69 14.20
CA LEU A 68 -2.22 -4.48 13.79
C LEU A 68 -0.97 -4.15 14.62
N ARG A 69 -0.68 -2.86 14.82
CA ARG A 69 0.45 -2.41 15.63
C ARG A 69 0.34 -2.92 17.07
N ALA A 70 -0.81 -2.81 17.68
CA ALA A 70 -1.06 -3.30 19.03
C ALA A 70 -0.82 -4.83 19.15
N LYS A 71 -1.32 -5.63 18.18
CA LYS A 71 -1.04 -7.07 18.11
C LYS A 71 0.43 -7.41 17.96
N GLN A 72 1.22 -6.52 17.39
CA GLN A 72 2.67 -6.66 17.22
C GLN A 72 3.48 -6.07 18.38
N GLY A 73 2.85 -5.55 19.43
CA GLY A 73 3.52 -4.86 20.54
C GLY A 73 4.15 -3.51 20.12
N ARG A 74 3.70 -2.93 19.00
CA ARG A 74 4.14 -1.62 18.49
C ARG A 74 3.22 -0.52 19.00
N VAL A 75 3.73 0.70 19.07
CA VAL A 75 2.93 1.87 19.48
C VAL A 75 1.80 2.12 18.47
N ALA A 76 0.57 2.17 18.98
CA ALA A 76 -0.60 2.66 18.26
C ALA A 76 -0.84 4.14 18.64
N TYR A 77 -1.07 4.98 17.64
CA TYR A 77 -1.27 6.42 17.81
C TYR A 77 -2.75 6.79 17.60
N PRO A 78 -3.26 7.82 18.26
CA PRO A 78 -4.62 8.29 18.07
C PRO A 78 -4.81 8.83 16.63
N TYR A 79 -6.05 8.84 16.15
CA TYR A 79 -6.37 9.30 14.79
C TYR A 79 -6.00 10.77 14.54
N SER A 80 -5.95 11.61 15.58
CA SER A 80 -5.46 12.99 15.48
C SER A 80 -4.04 13.08 14.94
N ASP A 81 -3.22 12.04 15.13
CA ASP A 81 -1.84 11.99 14.63
C ASP A 81 -1.74 11.70 13.11
N ALA A 82 -2.88 11.55 12.42
CA ALA A 82 -2.91 11.56 10.95
C ALA A 82 -2.37 12.88 10.35
N HIS A 83 -2.35 13.95 11.13
CA HIS A 83 -1.73 15.23 10.78
C HIS A 83 -0.24 15.35 11.15
N ASN A 84 0.33 14.35 11.83
CA ASN A 84 1.76 14.25 12.06
C ASN A 84 2.41 13.48 10.89
N ALA A 85 3.18 14.16 10.05
CA ALA A 85 3.76 13.59 8.83
C ALA A 85 4.58 12.31 9.09
N VAL A 86 5.35 12.25 10.18
CA VAL A 86 6.19 11.08 10.52
C VAL A 86 5.31 9.89 10.91
N VAL A 87 4.32 10.11 11.77
CA VAL A 87 3.40 9.07 12.22
C VAL A 87 2.54 8.58 11.06
N ALA A 88 1.95 9.51 10.29
CA ALA A 88 1.09 9.20 9.14
C ALA A 88 1.83 8.39 8.08
N ARG A 89 3.11 8.72 7.79
CA ARG A 89 3.93 7.95 6.84
C ARG A 89 4.15 6.51 7.30
N GLY A 90 4.46 6.29 8.59
CA GLY A 90 4.59 4.94 9.15
C GLY A 90 3.27 4.16 9.13
N TYR A 91 2.13 4.83 9.32
CA TYR A 91 0.81 4.22 9.19
C TYR A 91 0.48 3.88 7.74
N ALA A 92 0.83 4.75 6.79
CA ALA A 92 0.63 4.50 5.37
C ALA A 92 1.44 3.29 4.89
N GLU A 93 2.70 3.15 5.32
CA GLU A 93 3.54 1.98 5.02
C GLU A 93 2.91 0.68 5.54
N ASP A 94 2.48 0.67 6.80
CA ASP A 94 1.79 -0.47 7.39
C ASP A 94 0.49 -0.79 6.62
N TYR A 95 -0.31 0.22 6.27
CA TYR A 95 -1.58 0.04 5.56
C TYR A 95 -1.38 -0.48 4.13
N LEU A 96 -0.45 0.08 3.37
CA LEU A 96 -0.10 -0.42 2.02
C LEU A 96 0.42 -1.86 2.09
N THR A 97 1.14 -2.22 3.16
CA THR A 97 1.59 -3.60 3.40
C THR A 97 0.43 -4.54 3.69
N ILE A 98 -0.56 -4.13 4.49
CA ILE A 98 -1.80 -4.89 4.75
C ILE A 98 -2.54 -5.13 3.43
N ILE A 99 -2.72 -4.09 2.62
CA ILE A 99 -3.37 -4.17 1.32
C ILE A 99 -2.63 -5.14 0.39
N ALA A 100 -1.31 -5.00 0.28
CA ALA A 100 -0.49 -5.85 -0.59
C ALA A 100 -0.60 -7.33 -0.22
N LYS A 101 -0.53 -7.66 1.08
CA LYS A 101 -0.73 -9.04 1.57
C LYS A 101 -2.13 -9.56 1.25
N SER A 102 -3.16 -8.74 1.46
CA SER A 102 -4.55 -9.10 1.16
C SER A 102 -4.77 -9.35 -0.34
N LEU A 103 -4.24 -8.49 -1.20
CA LEU A 103 -4.31 -8.66 -2.66
C LEU A 103 -3.54 -9.90 -3.11
N THR A 104 -2.34 -10.14 -2.57
CA THR A 104 -1.56 -11.35 -2.88
C THR A 104 -2.35 -12.61 -2.59
N ALA A 105 -2.98 -12.70 -1.42
CA ALA A 105 -3.81 -13.83 -1.03
C ALA A 105 -5.04 -14.01 -1.93
N LYS A 106 -5.67 -12.92 -2.37
CA LYS A 106 -6.90 -12.94 -3.18
C LYS A 106 -6.65 -13.15 -4.67
N MET A 107 -5.54 -12.64 -5.19
CA MET A 107 -5.20 -12.69 -6.62
C MET A 107 -4.28 -13.88 -6.96
N GLY A 108 -3.70 -14.56 -5.96
CA GLY A 108 -2.74 -15.65 -6.16
C GLY A 108 -1.39 -15.21 -6.74
N ARG A 109 -1.13 -13.90 -6.79
CA ARG A 109 0.12 -13.31 -7.29
C ARG A 109 0.45 -12.03 -6.55
N LYS A 110 1.70 -11.58 -6.65
CA LYS A 110 2.13 -10.27 -6.14
C LYS A 110 1.40 -9.14 -6.88
N PRO A 111 0.77 -8.19 -6.17
CA PRO A 111 0.14 -7.03 -6.80
C PRO A 111 1.19 -6.06 -7.33
N LYS A 112 0.84 -5.32 -8.37
CA LYS A 112 1.57 -4.14 -8.84
C LYS A 112 1.30 -2.95 -7.90
N ALA A 113 2.15 -1.93 -7.92
CA ALA A 113 2.00 -0.76 -7.08
C ALA A 113 0.68 0.00 -7.37
N TRP A 114 0.28 0.12 -8.64
CA TRP A 114 -0.99 0.73 -9.00
C TRP A 114 -2.20 -0.07 -8.50
N GLU A 115 -2.10 -1.41 -8.39
CA GLU A 115 -3.18 -2.26 -7.83
C GLU A 115 -3.31 -2.04 -6.32
N ILE A 116 -2.17 -1.85 -5.63
CA ILE A 116 -2.16 -1.50 -4.20
C ILE A 116 -2.83 -0.15 -3.99
N TYR A 117 -2.49 0.85 -4.82
CA TYR A 117 -3.13 2.16 -4.75
C TYR A 117 -4.64 2.09 -5.10
N ALA A 118 -5.04 1.33 -6.11
CA ALA A 118 -6.45 1.13 -6.43
C ALA A 118 -7.23 0.59 -5.22
N ALA A 119 -6.65 -0.37 -4.50
CA ALA A 119 -7.24 -0.91 -3.28
C ALA A 119 -7.12 0.06 -2.08
N PHE A 120 -6.11 0.91 -2.01
CA PHE A 120 -6.02 1.99 -1.03
C PHE A 120 -7.18 2.99 -1.21
N ASN A 121 -7.40 3.44 -2.45
CA ASN A 121 -8.44 4.44 -2.78
C ASN A 121 -9.86 3.89 -2.72
N ARG A 122 -10.09 2.62 -3.12
CA ARG A 122 -11.43 2.00 -3.24
C ARG A 122 -11.79 1.05 -2.11
N GLY A 123 -10.84 0.78 -1.21
CA GLY A 123 -10.87 -0.38 -0.33
C GLY A 123 -10.64 -1.69 -1.09
N VAL A 124 -10.09 -2.71 -0.40
CA VAL A 124 -9.83 -4.04 -1.00
C VAL A 124 -11.13 -4.69 -1.50
N GLY A 125 -12.24 -4.50 -0.80
CA GLY A 125 -13.57 -5.00 -1.19
C GLY A 125 -14.10 -4.31 -2.44
N GLY A 126 -13.97 -2.98 -2.53
CA GLY A 126 -14.37 -2.21 -3.68
C GLY A 126 -13.56 -2.57 -4.93
N PHE A 127 -12.24 -2.73 -4.80
CA PHE A 127 -11.41 -3.16 -5.92
C PHE A 127 -11.71 -4.61 -6.36
N LYS A 128 -12.05 -5.49 -5.40
CA LYS A 128 -12.55 -6.84 -5.70
C LYS A 128 -13.84 -6.81 -6.52
N ALA A 129 -14.80 -5.97 -6.14
CA ALA A 129 -16.07 -5.83 -6.86
C ALA A 129 -15.88 -5.36 -8.32
N LEU A 130 -14.79 -4.65 -8.60
CA LEU A 130 -14.36 -4.24 -9.94
C LEU A 130 -13.54 -5.32 -10.67
N GLY A 131 -13.45 -6.54 -10.12
CA GLY A 131 -12.72 -7.67 -10.71
C GLY A 131 -11.21 -7.49 -10.74
N TYR A 132 -10.66 -6.60 -9.92
CA TYR A 132 -9.24 -6.22 -9.91
C TYR A 132 -8.73 -5.69 -11.26
N ARG A 133 -9.63 -5.09 -12.06
CA ARG A 133 -9.31 -4.65 -13.43
C ARG A 133 -9.17 -3.14 -13.49
N PHE A 134 -8.10 -2.69 -14.16
CA PHE A 134 -7.86 -1.27 -14.42
C PHE A 134 -9.05 -0.62 -15.16
N ASP A 135 -9.55 -1.29 -16.21
CA ASP A 135 -10.63 -0.76 -17.07
C ASP A 135 -11.94 -0.48 -16.33
N ASN A 136 -12.16 -1.13 -15.20
CA ASN A 136 -13.36 -0.97 -14.38
C ASN A 136 -13.22 0.11 -13.30
N LEU A 137 -12.02 0.70 -13.13
CA LEU A 137 -11.80 1.76 -12.15
C LEU A 137 -12.48 3.06 -12.56
N PRO A 138 -12.95 3.89 -11.61
CA PRO A 138 -13.40 5.25 -11.89
C PRO A 138 -12.29 6.10 -12.53
N SER A 139 -12.67 7.10 -13.35
CA SER A 139 -11.72 7.89 -14.13
C SER A 139 -10.64 8.59 -13.28
N HIS A 140 -11.01 9.09 -12.09
CA HIS A 140 -10.03 9.71 -11.18
C HIS A 140 -9.02 8.68 -10.64
N THR A 141 -9.48 7.49 -10.23
CA THR A 141 -8.61 6.41 -9.76
C THR A 141 -7.71 5.91 -10.89
N LYS A 142 -8.23 5.77 -12.13
CA LYS A 142 -7.42 5.44 -13.32
C LYS A 142 -6.26 6.40 -13.52
N ARG A 143 -6.51 7.72 -13.46
CA ARG A 143 -5.45 8.73 -13.62
C ARG A 143 -4.37 8.58 -12.57
N SER A 144 -4.74 8.34 -11.32
CA SER A 144 -3.77 8.13 -10.23
C SER A 144 -2.99 6.83 -10.41
N CYS A 145 -3.66 5.73 -10.76
CA CYS A 145 -3.00 4.44 -11.06
C CYS A 145 -2.02 4.57 -12.23
N THR A 146 -2.38 5.30 -13.29
CA THR A 146 -1.49 5.54 -14.44
C THR A 146 -0.24 6.32 -14.01
N LYS A 147 -0.38 7.36 -13.17
CA LYS A 147 0.77 8.11 -12.64
C LYS A 147 1.73 7.18 -11.88
N ILE A 148 1.19 6.32 -11.01
CA ILE A 148 1.99 5.38 -10.22
C ILE A 148 2.68 4.35 -11.12
N ALA A 149 1.94 3.73 -12.06
CA ALA A 149 2.48 2.74 -12.97
C ALA A 149 3.62 3.34 -13.81
N THR A 150 3.41 4.53 -14.38
CA THR A 150 4.43 5.24 -15.17
C THR A 150 5.67 5.56 -14.34
N ALA A 151 5.50 6.13 -13.14
CA ALA A 151 6.62 6.52 -12.28
C ALA A 151 7.44 5.33 -11.80
N LEU A 152 6.82 4.16 -11.61
CA LEU A 152 7.48 2.95 -11.13
C LEU A 152 7.84 1.95 -12.23
N GLY A 153 7.67 2.31 -13.52
CA GLY A 153 7.99 1.46 -14.66
C GLY A 153 7.14 0.18 -14.71
N GLU A 154 5.86 0.28 -14.34
CA GLU A 154 4.92 -0.85 -14.36
C GLU A 154 3.95 -0.74 -15.54
N THR A 155 3.50 -1.87 -16.05
CA THR A 155 2.37 -1.93 -17.00
C THR A 155 1.05 -1.89 -16.25
N LEU A 156 0.00 -1.35 -16.87
CA LEU A 156 -1.37 -1.40 -16.37
C LEU A 156 -2.00 -2.78 -16.62
#